data_c1e7078fc07c43cea143b9283f4d9458
#
_entry.id   c1e7078fc07c43cea143b9283f4d9458
#
_cell.length_a   1.000
_cell.length_b   1.000
_cell.length_c   1.000
_cell.angle_alpha   90.00
_cell.angle_beta   90.00
_cell.angle_gamma   90.00
#
_symmetry.space_group_name_H-M   'P 1'
#
loop_
_entity.id
_entity.type
_entity.pdbx_description
1 polymer ?
#
loop_
_entity_poly.entity_id
_entity_poly.type
_entity_poly.pdbx_seq_one_letter_code
_entity_poly.pdbx_strand_id
1 'polypeptide(L)'
;MHVSRWTVLGGAFVIAGCAAASATNVRPPLGAQLSPAAKTGAPVPLRFDPNAKVILSSAAGLPPASFLASQAKRGEGIYQNTCGTCHQPGQLVGQGFVESWNDRRVWDFYALVRATMPLDNPGGMKDHEYLDVVAYLLQANHAPPGRDSLRADTLALRGTRIAVKYP
;
A
#
# COMPACT_ATOMS: atom_id res chain seq x y z
N MET A 1 -27.93 -24.38 50.33
CA MET A 1 -27.74 -25.84 50.21
C MET A 1 -28.59 -26.36 49.07
N HIS A 2 -28.09 -26.52 47.88
CA HIS A 2 -28.63 -27.40 46.83
C HIS A 2 -27.51 -27.85 45.96
N VAL A 3 -27.17 -29.13 46.11
CA VAL A 3 -26.17 -29.84 45.34
C VAL A 3 -26.91 -30.54 44.21
N SER A 4 -26.69 -30.15 42.97
CA SER A 4 -27.19 -30.86 41.77
C SER A 4 -26.09 -31.73 41.18
N ARG A 5 -26.32 -33.01 41.31
CA ARG A 5 -25.53 -34.10 40.71
C ARG A 5 -25.82 -34.16 39.21
N TRP A 6 -24.80 -34.09 38.39
CA TRP A 6 -24.90 -34.40 36.95
C TRP A 6 -24.28 -35.78 36.70
N THR A 7 -25.12 -36.61 36.16
CA THR A 7 -24.90 -38.01 35.80
C THR A 7 -24.04 -38.09 34.53
N VAL A 8 -22.98 -38.88 34.58
CA VAL A 8 -22.13 -39.23 33.42
C VAL A 8 -22.86 -40.33 32.63
N LEU A 9 -23.21 -40.04 31.36
CA LEU A 9 -23.63 -41.02 30.40
C LEU A 9 -22.51 -41.27 29.41
N GLY A 10 -22.00 -42.51 29.45
CA GLY A 10 -21.02 -43.02 28.49
C GLY A 10 -21.60 -43.16 27.07
N GLY A 11 -20.91 -42.64 26.11
CA GLY A 11 -21.20 -42.77 24.68
C GLY A 11 -20.07 -43.51 23.97
N ALA A 12 -20.45 -44.59 23.32
CA ALA A 12 -19.60 -45.56 22.67
C ALA A 12 -18.73 -44.98 21.54
N PHE A 13 -17.47 -45.38 21.54
CA PHE A 13 -16.53 -45.15 20.43
C PHE A 13 -16.91 -46.06 19.25
N VAL A 14 -17.30 -45.45 18.13
CA VAL A 14 -17.38 -46.11 16.83
C VAL A 14 -16.14 -45.78 16.03
N ILE A 15 -15.28 -46.78 15.87
CA ILE A 15 -14.11 -46.70 15.00
C ILE A 15 -14.61 -46.92 13.56
N ALA A 16 -14.66 -45.87 12.77
CA ALA A 16 -14.92 -45.97 11.32
C ALA A 16 -13.59 -45.90 10.57
N GLY A 17 -13.40 -46.92 9.73
CA GLY A 17 -12.16 -47.28 9.08
C GLY A 17 -11.61 -46.25 8.10
N CYS A 18 -10.27 -46.22 8.01
CA CYS A 18 -9.49 -45.57 6.98
C CYS A 18 -9.79 -46.17 5.60
N ALA A 19 -10.47 -45.42 4.74
CA ALA A 19 -10.49 -45.70 3.31
C ALA A 19 -9.29 -45.01 2.68
N ALA A 20 -8.29 -45.79 2.26
CA ALA A 20 -7.16 -45.30 1.48
C ALA A 20 -7.67 -44.85 0.09
N ALA A 21 -7.66 -43.56 -0.14
CA ALA A 21 -7.89 -43.01 -1.46
C ALA A 21 -6.63 -43.25 -2.31
N SER A 22 -6.74 -44.15 -3.28
CA SER A 22 -5.72 -44.38 -4.32
C SER A 22 -5.53 -43.12 -5.13
N ALA A 23 -4.38 -42.49 -5.01
CA ALA A 23 -3.95 -41.38 -5.88
C ALA A 23 -3.80 -41.96 -7.31
N THR A 24 -4.76 -41.70 -8.17
CA THR A 24 -4.62 -41.89 -9.60
C THR A 24 -3.61 -40.90 -10.14
N ASN A 25 -2.44 -41.41 -10.48
CA ASN A 25 -1.35 -40.70 -11.10
C ASN A 25 -1.77 -40.31 -12.54
N VAL A 26 -2.44 -39.19 -12.71
CA VAL A 26 -2.78 -38.65 -14.03
C VAL A 26 -1.49 -38.07 -14.62
N ARG A 27 -0.86 -38.89 -15.44
CA ARG A 27 0.30 -38.48 -16.26
C ARG A 27 -0.19 -37.44 -17.27
N PRO A 28 0.37 -36.22 -17.33
CA PRO A 28 0.00 -35.24 -18.35
C PRO A 28 0.38 -35.79 -19.74
N PRO A 29 -0.39 -35.46 -20.81
CA PRO A 29 -0.11 -35.96 -22.14
C PRO A 29 1.28 -35.47 -22.61
N LEU A 30 2.10 -36.40 -23.11
CA LEU A 30 3.32 -36.14 -23.82
C LEU A 30 2.98 -35.36 -25.10
N GLY A 31 3.18 -34.07 -25.11
CA GLY A 31 2.90 -33.22 -26.27
C GLY A 31 3.09 -31.73 -26.07
N ALA A 32 3.37 -31.28 -24.84
CA ALA A 32 3.80 -29.91 -24.65
C ALA A 32 5.25 -29.78 -25.20
N GLN A 33 5.36 -29.36 -26.45
CA GLN A 33 6.65 -29.00 -27.05
C GLN A 33 7.24 -27.88 -26.22
N LEU A 34 8.30 -28.20 -25.48
CA LEU A 34 9.18 -27.21 -24.88
C LEU A 34 9.73 -26.36 -26.02
N SER A 35 9.29 -25.12 -26.11
CA SER A 35 9.94 -24.14 -26.97
C SER A 35 11.45 -24.19 -26.72
N PRO A 36 12.30 -24.13 -27.77
CA PRO A 36 13.74 -24.20 -27.59
C PRO A 36 14.18 -23.10 -26.66
N ALA A 37 14.95 -23.50 -25.64
CA ALA A 37 15.53 -22.64 -24.66
C ALA A 37 16.04 -21.35 -25.29
N ALA A 38 15.54 -20.22 -24.82
CA ALA A 38 16.14 -18.94 -25.12
C ALA A 38 17.62 -19.06 -24.81
N LYS A 39 18.46 -18.83 -25.84
CA LYS A 39 19.90 -18.84 -25.73
C LYS A 39 20.29 -18.02 -24.52
N THR A 40 21.02 -18.63 -23.63
CA THR A 40 21.62 -18.05 -22.44
C THR A 40 22.29 -16.74 -22.81
N GLY A 41 21.58 -15.64 -22.70
CA GLY A 41 22.17 -14.32 -22.75
C GLY A 41 23.12 -14.25 -21.55
N ALA A 42 24.39 -13.98 -21.79
CA ALA A 42 25.32 -13.70 -20.74
C ALA A 42 24.67 -12.69 -19.76
N PRO A 43 24.87 -12.80 -18.45
CA PRO A 43 24.31 -11.84 -17.52
C PRO A 43 24.77 -10.45 -17.93
N VAL A 44 23.82 -9.61 -18.34
CA VAL A 44 24.10 -8.21 -18.66
C VAL A 44 24.65 -7.60 -17.37
N PRO A 45 25.92 -7.17 -17.35
CA PRO A 45 26.45 -6.55 -16.16
C PRO A 45 25.61 -5.30 -15.88
N LEU A 46 24.99 -5.24 -14.69
CA LEU A 46 24.33 -4.04 -14.20
C LEU A 46 25.40 -2.95 -14.11
N ARG A 47 25.57 -2.19 -15.20
CA ARG A 47 26.39 -0.99 -15.18
C ARG A 47 25.63 0.02 -14.32
N PHE A 48 26.13 0.22 -13.12
CA PHE A 48 25.71 1.34 -12.30
C PHE A 48 26.29 2.59 -13.00
N ASP A 49 25.43 3.32 -13.68
CA ASP A 49 25.77 4.63 -14.20
C ASP A 49 25.52 5.64 -13.06
N PRO A 50 26.59 6.21 -12.47
CA PRO A 50 26.44 7.20 -11.39
C PRO A 50 25.76 8.49 -11.87
N ASN A 51 25.64 8.70 -13.19
CA ASN A 51 24.91 9.81 -13.80
C ASN A 51 23.53 9.39 -14.32
N ALA A 52 23.16 8.13 -14.20
CA ALA A 52 21.79 7.72 -14.46
C ALA A 52 20.91 8.42 -13.45
N LYS A 53 20.40 9.58 -13.84
CA LYS A 53 19.28 10.21 -13.18
C LYS A 53 18.21 9.12 -13.07
N VAL A 54 17.95 8.63 -11.85
CA VAL A 54 16.84 7.72 -11.62
C VAL A 54 15.59 8.48 -12.08
N ILE A 55 15.18 8.21 -13.31
CA ILE A 55 13.94 8.73 -13.86
C ILE A 55 12.87 7.94 -13.15
N LEU A 56 12.55 8.36 -11.93
CA LEU A 56 11.29 8.02 -11.32
C LEU A 56 10.25 8.54 -12.32
N SER A 57 9.58 7.63 -12.99
CA SER A 57 8.70 7.92 -14.11
C SER A 57 7.81 9.08 -13.75
N SER A 58 8.02 10.23 -14.41
CA SER A 58 7.16 11.40 -14.21
C SER A 58 5.72 10.99 -14.47
N ALA A 59 4.86 11.29 -13.54
CA ALA A 59 3.42 11.07 -13.69
C ALA A 59 2.70 12.30 -14.27
N ALA A 60 3.43 13.25 -14.85
CA ALA A 60 2.90 14.54 -15.32
C ALA A 60 1.71 14.41 -16.29
N GLY A 61 1.61 13.29 -17.02
CA GLY A 61 0.48 13.00 -17.91
C GLY A 61 -0.78 12.44 -17.20
N LEU A 62 -0.69 12.10 -15.92
CA LEU A 62 -1.81 11.58 -15.15
C LEU A 62 -2.70 12.72 -14.63
N PRO A 63 -4.00 12.48 -14.42
CA PRO A 63 -4.89 13.45 -13.80
C PRO A 63 -4.41 13.77 -12.37
N PRO A 64 -4.63 15.02 -11.90
CA PRO A 64 -4.39 15.38 -10.50
C PRO A 64 -5.21 14.51 -9.56
N ALA A 65 -4.65 14.22 -8.39
CA ALA A 65 -5.38 13.56 -7.31
C ALA A 65 -6.58 14.42 -6.89
N SER A 66 -7.72 13.77 -6.63
CA SER A 66 -8.89 14.37 -6.01
C SER A 66 -8.96 13.92 -4.55
N PHE A 67 -9.29 14.82 -3.65
CA PHE A 67 -9.56 14.56 -2.24
C PHE A 67 -10.61 15.53 -1.70
N LEU A 68 -11.37 15.12 -0.71
CA LEU A 68 -12.36 16.00 -0.07
C LEU A 68 -11.68 16.94 0.94
N ALA A 69 -12.15 18.18 1.04
CA ALA A 69 -11.70 19.11 2.09
C ALA A 69 -11.93 18.53 3.50
N SER A 70 -13.04 17.80 3.71
CA SER A 70 -13.32 17.11 4.97
C SER A 70 -12.31 15.98 5.25
N GLN A 71 -11.80 15.33 4.21
CA GLN A 71 -10.75 14.32 4.33
C GLN A 71 -9.45 14.97 4.78
N ALA A 72 -9.04 16.05 4.16
CA ALA A 72 -7.86 16.81 4.57
C ALA A 72 -7.98 17.33 6.01
N LYS A 73 -9.17 17.77 6.42
CA LYS A 73 -9.41 18.23 7.80
C LYS A 73 -9.26 17.12 8.84
N ARG A 74 -9.70 15.89 8.54
CA ARG A 74 -9.42 14.74 9.43
C ARG A 74 -7.93 14.45 9.48
N GLY A 75 -7.26 14.48 8.32
CA GLY A 75 -5.81 14.26 8.20
C GLY A 75 -4.99 15.29 8.97
N GLU A 76 -5.44 16.55 9.02
CA GLU A 76 -4.81 17.59 9.86
C GLU A 76 -4.80 17.19 11.33
N GLY A 77 -5.93 16.72 11.87
CA GLY A 77 -6.01 16.26 13.26
C GLY A 77 -5.11 15.07 13.54
N ILE A 78 -5.06 14.10 12.61
CA ILE A 78 -4.16 12.94 12.73
C ILE A 78 -2.69 13.41 12.67
N TYR A 79 -2.36 14.29 11.72
CA TYR A 79 -1.01 14.83 11.58
C TYR A 79 -0.53 15.52 12.85
N GLN A 80 -1.33 16.40 13.42
CA GLN A 80 -0.99 17.14 14.64
C GLN A 80 -0.73 16.21 15.82
N ASN A 81 -1.53 15.15 15.97
CA ASN A 81 -1.44 14.27 17.13
C ASN A 81 -0.39 13.14 17.00
N THR A 82 -0.09 12.73 15.76
CA THR A 82 0.79 11.57 15.50
C THR A 82 2.10 11.99 14.84
N CYS A 83 2.02 12.79 13.78
CA CYS A 83 3.19 13.16 12.98
C CYS A 83 3.91 14.40 13.52
N GLY A 84 3.14 15.36 14.04
CA GLY A 84 3.62 16.64 14.55
C GLY A 84 4.54 16.54 15.77
N THR A 85 4.58 15.40 16.44
CA THR A 85 5.52 15.13 17.54
C THR A 85 6.97 15.08 17.06
N CYS A 86 7.21 14.67 15.81
CA CYS A 86 8.52 14.56 15.20
C CYS A 86 8.70 15.54 14.02
N HIS A 87 7.66 15.77 13.23
CA HIS A 87 7.69 16.66 12.08
C HIS A 87 7.24 18.06 12.46
N GLN A 88 8.19 19.00 12.49
CA GLN A 88 7.87 20.41 12.79
C GLN A 88 6.90 20.99 11.75
N PRO A 89 6.06 21.96 12.15
CA PRO A 89 5.20 22.67 11.21
C PRO A 89 6.03 23.24 10.05
N GLY A 90 5.56 23.00 8.82
CA GLY A 90 6.26 23.45 7.61
C GLY A 90 7.36 22.53 7.07
N GLN A 91 7.82 21.52 7.81
CA GLN A 91 8.86 20.61 7.33
C GLN A 91 8.43 19.80 6.09
N LEU A 92 7.14 19.45 6.01
CA LEU A 92 6.55 18.72 4.88
C LEU A 92 5.68 19.63 3.99
N VAL A 93 5.94 20.94 4.01
CA VAL A 93 5.21 21.94 3.26
C VAL A 93 6.19 22.87 2.55
N GLY A 94 5.81 23.37 1.37
CA GLY A 94 6.57 24.34 0.62
C GLY A 94 7.47 23.73 -0.45
N GLN A 95 8.52 24.49 -0.83
CA GLN A 95 9.31 24.17 -2.01
C GLN A 95 9.93 22.76 -1.96
N GLY A 96 10.47 22.33 -0.83
CA GLY A 96 11.08 21.00 -0.70
C GLY A 96 10.08 19.86 -0.95
N PHE A 97 8.82 20.02 -0.52
CA PHE A 97 7.78 19.06 -0.82
C PHE A 97 7.44 19.06 -2.32
N VAL A 98 7.30 20.24 -2.92
CA VAL A 98 6.99 20.37 -4.36
C VAL A 98 8.10 19.75 -5.22
N GLU A 99 9.35 20.03 -4.93
CA GLU A 99 10.50 19.46 -5.66
C GLU A 99 10.57 17.94 -5.53
N SER A 100 10.19 17.41 -4.39
CA SER A 100 10.25 15.97 -4.12
C SER A 100 9.05 15.21 -4.69
N TRP A 101 7.86 15.81 -4.69
CA TRP A 101 6.61 15.07 -4.88
C TRP A 101 5.73 15.57 -6.02
N ASN A 102 5.89 16.80 -6.50
CA ASN A 102 5.09 17.24 -7.64
C ASN A 102 5.30 16.32 -8.85
N ASP A 103 4.23 16.03 -9.59
CA ASP A 103 4.22 15.12 -10.73
C ASP A 103 4.68 13.69 -10.42
N ARG A 104 4.63 13.26 -9.16
CA ARG A 104 4.74 11.85 -8.76
C ARG A 104 3.36 11.25 -8.54
N ARG A 105 3.27 9.91 -8.60
CA ARG A 105 2.02 9.21 -8.29
C ARG A 105 1.69 9.36 -6.81
N VAL A 106 0.42 9.52 -6.53
CA VAL A 106 -0.07 9.52 -5.13
C VAL A 106 0.29 8.23 -4.42
N TRP A 107 0.27 7.11 -5.16
CA TRP A 107 0.70 5.81 -4.65
C TRP A 107 2.09 5.82 -4.05
N ASP A 108 3.06 6.46 -4.73
CA ASP A 108 4.46 6.43 -4.31
C ASP A 108 4.64 7.13 -2.96
N PHE A 109 3.95 8.26 -2.78
CA PHE A 109 3.95 8.98 -1.52
C PHE A 109 3.20 8.23 -0.41
N TYR A 110 1.98 7.76 -0.70
CA TYR A 110 1.21 6.95 0.24
C TYR A 110 1.97 5.71 0.70
N ALA A 111 2.55 4.95 -0.25
CA ALA A 111 3.29 3.73 0.06
C ALA A 111 4.52 4.01 0.92
N LEU A 112 5.25 5.10 0.65
CA LEU A 112 6.38 5.51 1.48
C LEU A 112 5.92 5.83 2.90
N VAL A 113 4.93 6.72 3.04
CA VAL A 113 4.44 7.13 4.37
C VAL A 113 3.94 5.92 5.16
N ARG A 114 3.15 5.06 4.52
CA ARG A 114 2.63 3.85 5.16
C ARG A 114 3.73 2.88 5.59
N ALA A 115 4.76 2.71 4.78
CA ALA A 115 5.84 1.75 5.05
C ALA A 115 6.84 2.24 6.10
N THR A 116 6.95 3.55 6.32
CA THR A 116 8.01 4.14 7.14
C THR A 116 7.52 4.94 8.33
N MET A 117 6.23 5.33 8.35
CA MET A 117 5.67 6.20 9.38
C MET A 117 4.42 5.59 10.04
N PRO A 118 4.13 5.93 11.29
CA PRO A 118 5.02 6.60 12.26
C PRO A 118 6.28 5.77 12.50
N LEU A 119 7.41 6.42 12.78
CA LEU A 119 8.72 5.73 12.87
C LEU A 119 8.75 4.65 13.98
N ASP A 120 8.02 4.87 15.05
CA ASP A 120 7.88 3.94 16.20
C ASP A 120 6.91 2.79 15.92
N ASN A 121 6.03 2.93 14.90
CA ASN A 121 5.04 1.91 14.53
C ASN A 121 4.70 1.97 13.02
N PRO A 122 5.65 1.67 12.11
CA PRO A 122 5.40 1.71 10.67
C PRO A 122 4.26 0.79 10.25
N GLY A 123 3.31 1.31 9.48
CA GLY A 123 2.12 0.57 9.05
C GLY A 123 1.05 0.41 10.13
N GLY A 124 1.22 0.99 11.31
CA GLY A 124 0.33 0.79 12.45
C GLY A 124 -1.00 1.55 12.39
N MET A 125 -1.14 2.50 11.48
CA MET A 125 -2.41 3.21 11.26
C MET A 125 -3.26 2.47 10.21
N LYS A 126 -4.56 2.77 10.17
CA LYS A 126 -5.45 2.24 9.12
C LYS A 126 -5.17 2.93 7.80
N ASP A 127 -5.42 2.24 6.69
CA ASP A 127 -5.15 2.78 5.34
C ASP A 127 -5.87 4.11 5.08
N HIS A 128 -7.11 4.27 5.55
CA HIS A 128 -7.84 5.52 5.39
C HIS A 128 -7.23 6.68 6.20
N GLU A 129 -6.64 6.39 7.37
CA GLU A 129 -5.98 7.41 8.20
C GLU A 129 -4.70 7.92 7.51
N TYR A 130 -3.92 7.03 6.91
CA TYR A 130 -2.79 7.43 6.06
C TYR A 130 -3.23 8.30 4.88
N LEU A 131 -4.35 7.95 4.23
CA LEU A 131 -4.88 8.71 3.10
C LEU A 131 -5.46 10.05 3.53
N ASP A 132 -6.02 10.14 4.72
CA ASP A 132 -6.46 11.41 5.30
C ASP A 132 -5.24 12.34 5.53
N VAL A 133 -4.13 11.81 6.07
CA VAL A 133 -2.87 12.55 6.22
C VAL A 133 -2.29 12.97 4.86
N VAL A 134 -2.31 12.08 3.86
CA VAL A 134 -1.90 12.42 2.49
C VAL A 134 -2.75 13.57 1.95
N ALA A 135 -4.07 13.53 2.09
CA ALA A 135 -4.97 14.60 1.67
C ALA A 135 -4.66 15.94 2.36
N TYR A 136 -4.38 15.90 3.66
CA TYR A 136 -3.95 17.08 4.40
C TYR A 136 -2.65 17.67 3.85
N LEU A 137 -1.62 16.85 3.62
CA LEU A 137 -0.34 17.32 3.09
C LEU A 137 -0.46 17.87 1.67
N LEU A 138 -1.33 17.28 0.83
CA LEU A 138 -1.63 17.82 -0.48
C LEU A 138 -2.28 19.21 -0.37
N GLN A 139 -3.28 19.37 0.52
CA GLN A 139 -3.94 20.65 0.74
C GLN A 139 -2.99 21.70 1.34
N ALA A 140 -2.16 21.33 2.30
CA ALA A 140 -1.15 22.21 2.91
C ALA A 140 -0.11 22.67 1.88
N ASN A 141 0.10 21.90 0.81
CA ASN A 141 0.94 22.26 -0.34
C ASN A 141 0.13 22.81 -1.52
N HIS A 142 -0.99 23.43 -1.25
CA HIS A 142 -1.82 24.18 -2.20
C HIS A 142 -2.48 23.34 -3.31
N ALA A 143 -2.60 22.02 -3.16
CA ALA A 143 -3.49 21.25 -4.02
C ALA A 143 -4.94 21.62 -3.70
N PRO A 144 -5.77 21.94 -4.69
CA PRO A 144 -7.18 22.24 -4.46
C PRO A 144 -7.94 20.96 -4.12
N PRO A 145 -8.86 20.99 -3.12
CA PRO A 145 -9.75 19.88 -2.88
C PRO A 145 -10.68 19.67 -4.07
N GLY A 146 -11.03 18.40 -4.31
CA GLY A 146 -11.94 17.98 -5.36
C GLY A 146 -13.27 17.46 -4.82
N ARG A 147 -13.89 16.56 -5.59
CA ARG A 147 -15.21 16.01 -5.28
C ARG A 147 -15.15 14.56 -4.76
N ASP A 148 -14.02 13.90 -4.93
CA ASP A 148 -13.83 12.50 -4.58
C ASP A 148 -12.83 12.38 -3.46
N SER A 149 -12.99 11.37 -2.58
CA SER A 149 -12.01 11.06 -1.56
C SER A 149 -10.89 10.19 -2.11
N LEU A 150 -9.67 10.37 -1.60
CA LEU A 150 -8.63 9.38 -1.75
C LEU A 150 -9.06 8.08 -1.04
N ARG A 151 -8.93 6.96 -1.74
CA ARG A 151 -9.28 5.62 -1.24
C ARG A 151 -8.06 4.70 -1.32
N ALA A 152 -8.03 3.66 -0.50
CA ALA A 152 -7.00 2.62 -0.53
C ALA A 152 -7.16 1.69 -1.76
N ASP A 153 -7.27 2.29 -2.92
CA ASP A 153 -7.36 1.63 -4.22
C ASP A 153 -6.04 1.85 -4.97
N THR A 154 -5.29 0.77 -5.12
CA THR A 154 -3.97 0.81 -5.77
C THR A 154 -4.04 1.35 -7.20
N LEU A 155 -5.09 0.99 -7.96
CA LEU A 155 -5.22 1.44 -9.36
C LEU A 155 -5.51 2.94 -9.41
N ALA A 156 -6.43 3.43 -8.58
CA ALA A 156 -6.74 4.85 -8.48
C ALA A 156 -5.53 5.67 -8.01
N LEU A 157 -4.82 5.23 -6.97
CA LEU A 157 -3.65 5.94 -6.45
C LEU A 157 -2.46 5.93 -7.44
N ARG A 158 -2.29 4.86 -8.23
CA ARG A 158 -1.29 4.80 -9.30
C ARG A 158 -1.71 5.56 -10.55
N GLY A 159 -2.99 5.72 -10.77
CA GLY A 159 -3.58 6.43 -11.90
C GLY A 159 -3.70 7.94 -11.70
N THR A 160 -3.27 8.47 -10.56
CA THR A 160 -3.32 9.91 -10.26
C THR A 160 -1.96 10.43 -9.80
N ARG A 161 -1.73 11.72 -10.04
CA ARG A 161 -0.50 12.40 -9.64
C ARG A 161 -0.74 13.42 -8.53
N ILE A 162 0.30 13.72 -7.82
CA ILE A 162 0.41 14.87 -6.94
C ILE A 162 0.55 16.12 -7.82
N ALA A 163 -0.34 17.08 -7.64
CA ALA A 163 -0.32 18.35 -8.36
C ALA A 163 -0.34 19.49 -7.34
N VAL A 164 0.83 19.89 -6.93
CA VAL A 164 1.05 20.93 -5.93
C VAL A 164 1.87 22.05 -6.54
N LYS A 165 1.73 23.26 -5.99
CA LYS A 165 2.49 24.43 -6.43
C LYS A 165 2.99 25.15 -5.19
N TYR A 166 4.20 25.66 -5.27
CA TYR A 166 4.67 26.64 -4.30
C TYR A 166 4.28 28.02 -4.84
N PRO A 167 3.67 28.87 -4.00
CA PRO A 167 3.27 30.24 -4.38
C PRO A 167 4.46 31.14 -4.70
#